data_5ae7ea5ac65321c08dbd8152095bfd7e
#
_entry.id   5ae7ea5ac65321c08dbd8152095bfd7e
#
_cell.length_a   1.000
_cell.length_b   1.000
_cell.length_c   1.000
_cell.angle_alpha   90.00
_cell.angle_beta   90.00
_cell.angle_gamma   90.00
#
_symmetry.space_group_name_H-M   'P 1'
#
loop_
_entity.id
_entity.type
_entity.pdbx_description
1 polymer ?
#
loop_
_entity_poly.entity_id
_entity_poly.type
_entity_poly.pdbx_seq_one_letter_code
_entity_poly.pdbx_strand_id
1 'polypeptide(L)'
;MGFTRSSRTVGSDANYFYNVDPISIWQTNPKSLKPELLPIIKEVGDAYVKAKPDTVIKSAHVGMAASNTYAFLDILPRAIKKYGGATSDNLRQAALDTDLPDGSTMLGFGIKFEPPGAAMAGQNERAYPVVVQYIDDQSYVVWPKAQQQREPVLKLPAGSPYAMK
;
A
#
# COMPACT_ATOMS: atom_id res chain seq x y z
N MET A 1 -9.61 0.98 -11.97
CA MET A 1 -9.46 -0.48 -11.92
C MET A 1 -8.01 -0.83 -12.21
N GLY A 2 -7.32 -1.46 -11.28
CA GLY A 2 -5.91 -1.79 -11.44
C GLY A 2 -5.75 -3.23 -11.87
N PHE A 3 -5.29 -3.46 -13.10
CA PHE A 3 -4.79 -4.76 -13.49
C PHE A 3 -3.33 -4.86 -13.09
N THR A 4 -2.94 -5.93 -12.41
CA THR A 4 -1.53 -6.26 -12.28
C THR A 4 -1.02 -6.80 -13.61
N ARG A 5 0.31 -6.77 -13.81
CA ARG A 5 0.94 -7.27 -15.04
C ARG A 5 0.59 -8.74 -15.31
N SER A 6 0.42 -9.53 -14.25
CA SER A 6 0.09 -10.96 -14.33
C SER A 6 -1.30 -11.22 -14.92
N SER A 7 -2.33 -10.48 -14.53
CA SER A 7 -3.68 -10.70 -15.09
C SER A 7 -3.78 -10.39 -16.58
N ARG A 8 -2.94 -9.49 -17.10
CA ARG A 8 -2.87 -9.20 -18.53
C ARG A 8 -2.20 -10.31 -19.34
N THR A 9 -1.25 -11.03 -18.74
CA THR A 9 -0.52 -12.07 -19.43
C THR A 9 -1.28 -13.39 -19.45
N VAL A 10 -2.03 -13.70 -18.37
CA VAL A 10 -2.74 -14.97 -18.19
C VAL A 10 -4.25 -14.83 -18.30
N GLY A 11 -4.80 -13.60 -18.39
CA GLY A 11 -6.23 -13.36 -18.57
C GLY A 11 -7.08 -13.96 -17.45
N SER A 12 -8.21 -14.57 -17.82
CA SER A 12 -9.15 -15.22 -16.90
C SER A 12 -8.55 -16.39 -16.11
N ASP A 13 -7.42 -16.95 -16.56
CA ASP A 13 -6.71 -18.01 -15.84
C ASP A 13 -6.12 -17.52 -14.52
N ALA A 14 -5.97 -16.19 -14.32
CA ALA A 14 -5.61 -15.62 -13.04
C ALA A 14 -6.75 -15.59 -12.01
N ASN A 15 -8.00 -15.82 -12.44
CA ASN A 15 -9.13 -15.77 -11.53
C ASN A 15 -9.02 -16.83 -10.43
N TYR A 16 -9.37 -16.39 -9.21
CA TYR A 16 -9.30 -17.13 -7.94
C TYR A 16 -7.91 -17.33 -7.36
N PHE A 17 -6.83 -16.90 -8.05
CA PHE A 17 -5.50 -16.87 -7.44
C PHE A 17 -5.41 -15.79 -6.35
N TYR A 18 -4.63 -16.11 -5.32
CA TYR A 18 -4.24 -15.18 -4.28
C TYR A 18 -2.83 -14.65 -4.55
N ASN A 19 -2.62 -13.39 -4.19
CA ASN A 19 -1.30 -12.78 -4.15
C ASN A 19 -1.13 -11.99 -2.86
N VAL A 20 0.09 -11.94 -2.35
CA VAL A 20 0.48 -11.09 -1.23
C VAL A 20 1.31 -9.95 -1.79
N ASP A 21 0.85 -8.72 -1.62
CA ASP A 21 1.46 -7.55 -2.25
C ASP A 21 1.27 -6.30 -1.36
N PRO A 22 2.05 -5.24 -1.53
CA PRO A 22 1.70 -3.94 -0.99
C PRO A 22 0.36 -3.46 -1.56
N ILE A 23 -0.43 -2.79 -0.73
CA ILE A 23 -1.70 -2.22 -1.18
C ILE A 23 -1.47 -1.07 -2.17
N SER A 24 -2.30 -0.98 -3.21
CA SER A 24 -2.34 0.17 -4.12
C SER A 24 -3.19 1.30 -3.53
N ILE A 25 -2.81 2.57 -3.77
CA ILE A 25 -3.64 3.73 -3.38
C ILE A 25 -5.05 3.69 -3.97
N TRP A 26 -5.24 3.00 -5.09
CA TRP A 26 -6.57 2.80 -5.70
C TRP A 26 -7.37 1.66 -5.05
N GLN A 27 -6.74 0.88 -4.18
CA GLN A 27 -7.35 -0.25 -3.47
C GLN A 27 -7.47 -0.01 -1.97
N THR A 28 -6.79 1.01 -1.45
CA THR A 28 -6.89 1.36 -0.02
C THR A 28 -8.33 1.72 0.34
N ASN A 29 -8.83 1.12 1.41
CA ASN A 29 -10.16 1.41 1.90
C ASN A 29 -10.23 2.86 2.45
N PRO A 30 -11.04 3.76 1.89
CA PRO A 30 -11.12 5.14 2.37
C PRO A 30 -11.51 5.27 3.85
N LYS A 31 -12.25 4.29 4.39
CA LYS A 31 -12.65 4.27 5.80
C LYS A 31 -11.51 3.96 6.76
N SER A 32 -10.40 3.39 6.26
CA SER A 32 -9.19 3.13 7.04
C SER A 32 -8.20 4.29 7.05
N LEU A 33 -8.53 5.40 6.38
CA LEU A 33 -7.66 6.55 6.19
C LEU A 33 -8.15 7.74 7.01
N LYS A 34 -7.22 8.58 7.43
CA LYS A 34 -7.56 9.92 7.92
C LYS A 34 -8.19 10.73 6.78
N PRO A 35 -9.29 11.46 7.02
CA PRO A 35 -10.02 12.17 5.97
C PRO A 35 -9.16 13.15 5.15
N GLU A 36 -8.17 13.78 5.78
CA GLU A 36 -7.26 14.73 5.13
C GLU A 36 -6.36 14.11 4.06
N LEU A 37 -6.18 12.78 4.07
CA LEU A 37 -5.38 12.08 3.07
C LEU A 37 -6.17 11.80 1.78
N LEU A 38 -7.48 11.76 1.83
CA LEU A 38 -8.31 11.42 0.66
C LEU A 38 -8.08 12.35 -0.54
N PRO A 39 -8.07 13.70 -0.38
CA PRO A 39 -7.77 14.59 -1.50
C PRO A 39 -6.35 14.42 -2.02
N ILE A 40 -5.37 14.17 -1.14
CA ILE A 40 -3.96 13.97 -1.53
C ILE A 40 -3.81 12.69 -2.35
N ILE A 41 -4.44 11.61 -1.92
CA ILE A 41 -4.44 10.32 -2.65
C ILE A 41 -5.05 10.49 -4.05
N LYS A 42 -6.15 11.23 -4.13
CA LYS A 42 -6.79 11.53 -5.41
C LYS A 42 -5.85 12.33 -6.32
N GLU A 43 -5.23 13.38 -5.81
CA GLU A 43 -4.29 14.23 -6.55
C GLU A 43 -3.09 13.41 -7.08
N VAL A 44 -2.48 12.58 -6.24
CA VAL A 44 -1.38 11.68 -6.63
C VAL A 44 -1.83 10.71 -7.73
N GLY A 45 -3.01 10.11 -7.58
CA GLY A 45 -3.57 9.19 -8.55
C GLY A 45 -3.85 9.86 -9.90
N ASP A 46 -4.45 11.04 -9.88
CA ASP A 46 -4.78 11.82 -11.09
C ASP A 46 -3.50 12.31 -11.79
N ALA A 47 -2.51 12.79 -11.03
CA ALA A 47 -1.22 13.22 -11.58
C ALA A 47 -0.49 12.05 -12.26
N TYR A 48 -0.52 10.85 -11.65
CA TYR A 48 0.07 9.66 -12.26
C TYR A 48 -0.63 9.28 -13.58
N VAL A 49 -1.95 9.24 -13.59
CA VAL A 49 -2.73 8.92 -14.80
C VAL A 49 -2.49 9.94 -15.90
N LYS A 50 -2.40 11.22 -15.55
CA LYS A 50 -2.07 12.31 -16.49
C LYS A 50 -0.67 12.17 -17.07
N ALA A 51 0.32 11.81 -16.25
CA ALA A 51 1.71 11.65 -16.68
C ALA A 51 1.94 10.35 -17.49
N LYS A 52 1.07 9.37 -17.34
CA LYS A 52 1.17 8.04 -17.96
C LYS A 52 -0.17 7.61 -18.57
N PRO A 53 -0.71 8.35 -19.56
CA PRO A 53 -2.06 8.12 -20.08
C PRO A 53 -2.24 6.74 -20.71
N ASP A 54 -1.17 6.18 -21.29
CA ASP A 54 -1.20 4.85 -21.93
C ASP A 54 -1.02 3.70 -20.93
N THR A 55 -0.79 4.02 -19.66
CA THR A 55 -0.59 2.99 -18.65
C THR A 55 -1.94 2.55 -18.08
N VAL A 56 -2.24 1.26 -18.26
CA VAL A 56 -3.43 0.63 -17.65
C VAL A 56 -3.08 0.06 -16.27
N ILE A 57 -1.79 0.02 -15.93
CA ILE A 57 -1.31 -0.58 -14.68
C ILE A 57 -1.32 0.48 -13.57
N LYS A 58 -2.23 0.33 -12.63
CA LYS A 58 -2.25 1.10 -11.37
C LYS A 58 -1.40 0.36 -10.34
N SER A 59 -0.08 0.49 -10.48
CA SER A 59 0.87 -0.24 -9.65
C SER A 59 0.81 0.19 -8.17
N ALA A 60 0.93 -0.76 -7.26
CA ALA A 60 1.11 -0.52 -5.84
C ALA A 60 2.33 0.37 -5.54
N HIS A 61 3.38 0.28 -6.36
CA HIS A 61 4.61 1.06 -6.21
C HIS A 61 4.39 2.58 -6.29
N VAL A 62 3.37 3.03 -7.02
CA VAL A 62 3.01 4.47 -7.05
C VAL A 62 2.61 4.95 -5.66
N GLY A 63 1.75 4.20 -4.99
CA GLY A 63 1.33 4.51 -3.63
C GLY A 63 2.46 4.39 -2.62
N MET A 64 3.34 3.39 -2.76
CA MET A 64 4.51 3.24 -1.91
C MET A 64 5.45 4.44 -2.03
N ALA A 65 5.79 4.86 -3.26
CA ALA A 65 6.65 6.03 -3.48
C ALA A 65 6.03 7.31 -2.92
N ALA A 66 4.74 7.56 -3.18
CA ALA A 66 4.04 8.71 -2.66
C ALA A 66 3.94 8.70 -1.12
N SER A 67 3.64 7.54 -0.53
CA SER A 67 3.55 7.38 0.92
C SER A 67 4.90 7.59 1.61
N ASN A 68 5.99 7.07 1.03
CA ASN A 68 7.34 7.28 1.55
C ASN A 68 7.76 8.75 1.46
N THR A 69 7.43 9.42 0.36
CA THR A 69 7.68 10.85 0.21
C THR A 69 6.90 11.66 1.25
N TYR A 70 5.63 11.33 1.47
CA TYR A 70 4.79 11.96 2.47
C TYR A 70 5.36 11.77 3.89
N ALA A 71 5.80 10.56 4.22
CA ALA A 71 6.48 10.28 5.48
C ALA A 71 7.78 11.09 5.65
N PHE A 72 8.57 11.21 4.58
CA PHE A 72 9.79 12.02 4.59
C PHE A 72 9.51 13.50 4.85
N LEU A 73 8.40 14.04 4.32
CA LEU A 73 7.98 15.41 4.57
C LEU A 73 7.56 15.67 6.03
N ASP A 74 7.22 14.65 6.82
CA ASP A 74 7.05 14.74 8.27
C ASP A 74 8.40 14.65 9.01
N ILE A 75 9.28 13.74 8.58
CA ILE A 75 10.56 13.47 9.22
C ILE A 75 11.55 14.63 9.03
N LEU A 76 11.65 15.19 7.83
CA LEU A 76 12.63 16.23 7.50
C LEU A 76 12.50 17.50 8.35
N PRO A 77 11.33 18.11 8.51
CA PRO A 77 11.16 19.26 9.40
C PRO A 77 11.51 18.97 10.86
N ARG A 78 11.21 17.75 11.33
CA ARG A 78 11.56 17.29 12.68
C ARG A 78 13.08 17.19 12.84
N ALA A 79 13.78 16.63 11.86
CA ALA A 79 15.25 16.55 11.86
C ALA A 79 15.87 17.95 11.96
N ILE A 80 15.39 18.89 11.16
CA ILE A 80 15.90 20.28 11.17
C ILE A 80 15.60 20.98 12.49
N LYS A 81 14.35 20.91 12.97
CA LYS A 81 13.91 21.66 14.16
C LYS A 81 14.41 21.06 15.46
N LYS A 82 14.40 19.74 15.61
CA LYS A 82 14.73 19.06 16.87
C LYS A 82 16.22 18.71 16.96
N TYR A 83 16.86 18.36 15.83
CA TYR A 83 18.22 17.84 15.79
C TYR A 83 19.22 18.78 15.11
N GLY A 84 18.77 19.94 14.63
CA GLY A 84 19.63 21.01 14.13
C GLY A 84 20.11 20.87 12.69
N GLY A 85 19.51 19.97 11.89
CA GLY A 85 19.86 19.85 10.48
C GLY A 85 19.42 18.54 9.85
N ALA A 86 19.59 18.44 8.53
CA ALA A 86 19.18 17.28 7.72
C ALA A 86 20.35 16.31 7.44
N THR A 87 21.22 16.08 8.41
CA THR A 87 22.26 15.03 8.30
C THR A 87 21.61 13.64 8.36
N SER A 88 22.31 12.62 7.85
CA SER A 88 21.83 11.23 7.89
C SER A 88 21.48 10.77 9.31
N ASP A 89 22.29 11.14 10.30
CA ASP A 89 22.07 10.77 11.70
C ASP A 89 20.84 11.49 12.27
N ASN A 90 20.66 12.78 11.99
CA ASN A 90 19.51 13.54 12.44
C ASN A 90 18.20 13.06 11.78
N LEU A 91 18.24 12.72 10.49
CA LEU A 91 17.10 12.13 9.78
C LEU A 91 16.73 10.77 10.38
N ARG A 92 17.74 9.95 10.70
CA ARG A 92 17.52 8.65 11.35
C ARG A 92 16.90 8.82 12.73
N GLN A 93 17.40 9.75 13.56
CA GLN A 93 16.80 10.03 14.86
C GLN A 93 15.36 10.54 14.73
N ALA A 94 15.11 11.45 13.81
CA ALA A 94 13.77 11.96 13.55
C ALA A 94 12.81 10.87 13.06
N ALA A 95 13.30 9.90 12.27
CA ALA A 95 12.53 8.76 11.84
C ALA A 95 12.17 7.85 13.02
N LEU A 96 13.13 7.56 13.92
CA LEU A 96 12.91 6.76 15.13
C LEU A 96 11.91 7.42 16.10
N ASP A 97 11.80 8.74 16.09
CA ASP A 97 10.79 9.49 16.86
C ASP A 97 9.40 9.45 16.23
N THR A 98 9.28 8.91 15.02
CA THR A 98 7.98 8.91 14.33
C THR A 98 7.06 7.86 14.93
N ASP A 99 5.88 8.27 15.37
CA ASP A 99 4.82 7.42 15.87
C ASP A 99 3.47 7.88 15.30
N LEU A 100 3.22 7.54 14.04
CA LEU A 100 1.97 7.84 13.34
C LEU A 100 1.05 6.62 13.38
N PRO A 101 -0.18 6.76 13.92
CA PRO A 101 -1.12 5.64 14.01
C PRO A 101 -1.59 5.17 12.62
N ASP A 102 -2.23 4.01 12.58
CA ASP A 102 -2.86 3.51 11.37
C ASP A 102 -3.83 4.53 10.77
N GLY A 103 -3.95 4.53 9.46
CA GLY A 103 -4.69 5.53 8.71
C GLY A 103 -3.89 6.81 8.41
N SER A 104 -2.67 6.97 8.92
CA SER A 104 -1.85 8.17 8.72
C SER A 104 -1.00 8.15 7.45
N THR A 105 -1.00 7.06 6.68
CA THR A 105 -0.34 7.00 5.37
C THR A 105 -1.34 6.72 4.26
N MET A 106 -0.96 6.99 3.02
CA MET A 106 -1.81 6.75 1.85
C MET A 106 -2.12 5.26 1.63
N LEU A 107 -1.41 4.36 2.31
CA LEU A 107 -1.57 2.92 2.23
C LEU A 107 -2.39 2.35 3.40
N GLY A 108 -2.85 3.20 4.32
CA GLY A 108 -3.75 2.81 5.41
C GLY A 108 -3.05 2.29 6.66
N PHE A 109 -1.76 2.06 6.65
CA PHE A 109 -0.98 1.75 7.85
C PHE A 109 -0.30 3.00 8.44
N GLY A 110 0.17 2.88 9.66
CA GLY A 110 0.91 3.93 10.35
C GLY A 110 2.41 3.88 10.09
N ILE A 111 3.18 4.68 10.83
CA ILE A 111 4.64 4.65 10.81
C ILE A 111 5.16 4.62 12.23
N LYS A 112 5.94 3.60 12.55
CA LYS A 112 6.78 3.52 13.72
C LYS A 112 7.93 2.57 13.45
N PHE A 113 9.14 3.08 13.54
CA PHE A 113 10.31 2.29 13.20
C PHE A 113 10.84 1.53 14.42
N GLU A 114 11.20 0.28 14.20
CA GLU A 114 11.86 -0.55 15.19
C GLU A 114 13.20 0.06 15.62
N PRO A 115 13.47 0.15 16.93
CA PRO A 115 14.68 0.77 17.45
C PRO A 115 15.95 -0.04 17.12
N PRO A 116 17.14 0.61 17.16
CA PRO A 116 18.41 -0.11 17.10
C PRO A 116 18.49 -1.21 18.15
N GLY A 117 18.92 -2.40 17.75
CA GLY A 117 19.00 -3.58 18.63
C GLY A 117 17.76 -4.48 18.61
N ALA A 118 16.65 -4.05 18.05
CA ALA A 118 15.53 -4.92 17.77
C ALA A 118 15.84 -5.92 16.64
N ALA A 119 15.17 -7.07 16.61
CA ALA A 119 15.36 -8.09 15.58
C ALA A 119 15.08 -7.56 14.16
N MET A 120 14.17 -6.59 14.03
CA MET A 120 13.77 -5.96 12.78
C MET A 120 14.14 -4.47 12.78
N ALA A 121 15.28 -4.12 13.35
CA ALA A 121 15.74 -2.73 13.49
C ALA A 121 15.61 -1.93 12.19
N GLY A 122 14.97 -0.76 12.25
CA GLY A 122 14.74 0.12 11.12
C GLY A 122 13.54 -0.26 10.23
N GLN A 123 12.88 -1.36 10.49
CA GLN A 123 11.61 -1.70 9.81
C GLN A 123 10.45 -0.90 10.41
N ASN A 124 9.46 -0.59 9.58
CA ASN A 124 8.21 -0.01 10.05
C ASN A 124 7.34 -1.13 10.66
N GLU A 125 7.20 -1.17 11.99
CA GLU A 125 6.43 -2.21 12.70
C GLU A 125 4.93 -2.18 12.37
N ARG A 126 4.42 -1.06 11.80
CA ARG A 126 3.02 -0.90 11.42
C ARG A 126 2.75 -1.21 9.95
N ALA A 127 3.77 -1.46 9.15
CA ALA A 127 3.60 -1.83 7.76
C ALA A 127 3.15 -3.30 7.66
N TYR A 128 2.14 -3.53 6.82
CA TYR A 128 1.66 -4.88 6.53
C TYR A 128 1.34 -5.02 5.04
N PRO A 129 1.56 -6.21 4.47
CA PRO A 129 1.08 -6.52 3.15
C PRO A 129 -0.43 -6.77 3.18
N VAL A 130 -1.05 -6.77 2.01
CA VAL A 130 -2.44 -7.22 1.85
C VAL A 130 -2.48 -8.53 1.07
N VAL A 131 -3.53 -9.31 1.29
CA VAL A 131 -3.86 -10.42 0.41
C VAL A 131 -4.89 -9.93 -0.59
N VAL A 132 -4.57 -10.06 -1.87
CA VAL A 132 -5.49 -9.80 -2.96
C VAL A 132 -5.92 -11.11 -3.60
N GLN A 133 -7.15 -11.17 -4.08
CA GLN A 133 -7.65 -12.26 -4.91
C GLN A 133 -8.12 -11.69 -6.24
N TYR A 134 -7.82 -12.41 -7.32
CA TYR A 134 -8.32 -12.08 -8.65
C TYR A 134 -9.70 -12.69 -8.83
N ILE A 135 -10.68 -11.86 -9.15
CA ILE A 135 -12.07 -12.26 -9.35
C ILE A 135 -12.61 -11.43 -10.51
N ASP A 136 -13.21 -12.08 -11.51
CA ASP A 136 -13.75 -11.42 -12.70
C ASP A 136 -12.71 -10.51 -13.37
N ASP A 137 -11.48 -11.01 -13.54
CA ASP A 137 -10.32 -10.34 -14.12
C ASP A 137 -9.88 -9.05 -13.40
N GLN A 138 -10.27 -8.89 -12.14
CA GLN A 138 -9.90 -7.76 -11.29
C GLN A 138 -9.29 -8.25 -9.98
N SER A 139 -8.37 -7.46 -9.42
CA SER A 139 -7.81 -7.73 -8.10
C SER A 139 -8.59 -7.00 -7.01
N TYR A 140 -8.96 -7.74 -5.97
CA TYR A 140 -9.63 -7.21 -4.79
C TYR A 140 -8.82 -7.53 -3.55
N VAL A 141 -8.69 -6.57 -2.65
CA VAL A 141 -8.15 -6.84 -1.31
C VAL A 141 -9.17 -7.67 -0.55
N VAL A 142 -8.74 -8.85 -0.08
CA VAL A 142 -9.55 -9.76 0.70
C VAL A 142 -9.09 -9.88 2.15
N TRP A 143 -7.89 -9.41 2.47
CA TRP A 143 -7.33 -9.34 3.81
C TRP A 143 -6.25 -8.25 3.90
N PRO A 144 -6.08 -7.53 5.03
CA PRO A 144 -6.83 -7.64 6.29
C PRO A 144 -8.25 -7.03 6.21
N LYS A 145 -9.07 -7.35 7.20
CA LYS A 145 -10.47 -6.91 7.25
C LYS A 145 -10.62 -5.37 7.15
N ALA A 146 -9.71 -4.61 7.74
CA ALA A 146 -9.72 -3.14 7.67
C ALA A 146 -9.60 -2.60 6.23
N GLN A 147 -8.91 -3.32 5.34
CA GLN A 147 -8.69 -2.97 3.95
C GLN A 147 -9.58 -3.77 2.98
N GLN A 148 -10.38 -4.69 3.51
CA GLN A 148 -11.14 -5.63 2.70
C GLN A 148 -12.14 -4.93 1.79
N GLN A 149 -12.07 -5.25 0.50
CA GLN A 149 -12.98 -4.77 -0.54
C GLN A 149 -14.04 -5.81 -0.89
N ARG A 150 -13.73 -7.10 -0.73
CA ARG A 150 -14.62 -8.23 -1.06
C ARG A 150 -14.29 -9.42 -0.16
N GLU A 151 -15.29 -10.24 0.14
CA GLU A 151 -15.05 -11.53 0.83
C GLU A 151 -14.27 -12.48 -0.10
N PRO A 152 -13.32 -13.25 0.43
CA PRO A 152 -12.56 -14.19 -0.37
C PRO A 152 -13.43 -15.35 -0.88
N VAL A 153 -13.20 -15.77 -2.10
CA VAL A 153 -13.76 -16.98 -2.66
C VAL A 153 -12.87 -18.14 -2.25
N LEU A 154 -13.21 -18.84 -1.18
CA LEU A 154 -12.40 -19.94 -0.63
C LEU A 154 -12.62 -21.26 -1.37
N LYS A 155 -13.80 -21.45 -1.97
CA LYS A 155 -14.14 -22.62 -2.77
C LYS A 155 -14.27 -22.23 -4.22
N LEU A 156 -13.50 -22.89 -5.08
CA LEU A 156 -13.57 -22.61 -6.51
C LEU A 156 -14.97 -22.91 -7.03
N PRO A 157 -15.54 -22.01 -7.87
CA PRO A 157 -16.83 -22.25 -8.51
C PRO A 157 -16.80 -23.51 -9.36
N ALA A 158 -17.96 -24.16 -9.50
CA ALA A 158 -18.12 -25.27 -10.44
C ALA A 158 -17.80 -24.76 -11.86
N GLY A 159 -16.95 -25.52 -12.57
CA GLY A 159 -16.47 -25.12 -13.90
C GLY A 159 -15.20 -24.29 -13.91
N SER A 160 -14.64 -23.91 -12.76
CA SER A 160 -13.28 -23.37 -12.70
C SER A 160 -12.29 -24.40 -13.29
N PRO A 161 -11.33 -23.97 -14.14
CA PRO A 161 -10.32 -24.89 -14.68
C PRO A 161 -9.46 -25.55 -13.60
N TYR A 162 -9.43 -24.96 -12.39
CA TYR A 162 -8.66 -25.42 -11.24
C TYR A 162 -9.50 -26.12 -10.16
N ALA A 163 -10.82 -26.26 -10.36
CA ALA A 163 -11.65 -27.02 -9.44
C ALA A 163 -11.21 -28.49 -9.47
N MET A 164 -10.82 -29.04 -8.32
CA MET A 164 -10.56 -30.48 -8.20
C MET A 164 -11.85 -31.24 -8.54
N LYS A 165 -11.74 -32.19 -9.43
CA LYS A 165 -12.84 -33.10 -9.82
C LYS A 165 -13.11 -34.11 -8.71
#